data_423fb2d479a162068faa8f475756290e
#
_entry.id   423fb2d479a162068faa8f475756290e
#
_cell.length_a   1.000
_cell.length_b   1.000
_cell.length_c   1.000
_cell.angle_alpha   90.00
_cell.angle_beta   90.00
_cell.angle_gamma   90.00
#
_symmetry.space_group_name_H-M   'P 1'
#
loop_
_entity.id
_entity.type
_entity.pdbx_description
1 polymer ?
#
loop_
_entity_poly.entity_id
_entity_poly.type
_entity_poly.pdbx_seq_one_letter_code
_entity_poly.pdbx_strand_id
1 'polypeptide(L)'
;MDKVVSSPTEAVADISDGATLAVGGFGLCGIPSVLIAELQAKGVGDLECVSNNCGVDDWGLGLLLAGGQIRRMVSSYVGENKEFARQYLSGELEVELTPQGTLAEKLRAGGAGIAGFWTRTGVGTQIADGGLPWRYDDAGNIAVASPAKETRSFAVASRRADGSTVTEEHEFVLEEAIATDFALVRAWKGDRHGNLVFRTTSRNFNPLCAMAGRVTIAEVEELVEPGELDPDAIHLPGIYVQRVVELTPEQAADKRIEKRTITPTRDSSKEGV
;
A
#
# COMPACT_ATOMS: atom_id res chain seq x y z
N MET A 1 16.58 18.33 -8.57
CA MET A 1 17.57 17.22 -8.43
C MET A 1 17.02 16.06 -9.25
N ASP A 2 17.81 15.50 -10.14
CA ASP A 2 17.41 14.31 -10.91
C ASP A 2 17.37 13.08 -9.99
N LYS A 3 16.28 12.32 -10.05
CA LYS A 3 16.04 11.12 -9.23
C LYS A 3 15.87 9.86 -10.08
N VAL A 4 16.06 9.98 -11.37
CA VAL A 4 15.94 8.86 -12.29
C VAL A 4 17.10 7.91 -12.07
N VAL A 5 16.80 6.63 -11.91
CA VAL A 5 17.77 5.54 -11.86
C VAL A 5 17.72 4.74 -13.16
N SER A 6 18.85 4.11 -13.52
CA SER A 6 19.04 3.51 -14.84
C SER A 6 18.28 2.20 -15.04
N SER A 7 17.89 1.53 -13.94
CA SER A 7 17.22 0.23 -14.01
C SER A 7 16.43 -0.10 -12.73
N PRO A 8 15.42 -0.98 -12.83
CA PRO A 8 14.74 -1.53 -11.66
C PRO A 8 15.69 -2.22 -10.67
N THR A 9 16.72 -2.91 -11.17
CA THR A 9 17.74 -3.56 -10.35
C THR A 9 18.52 -2.56 -9.49
N GLU A 10 18.95 -1.44 -10.10
CA GLU A 10 19.59 -0.34 -9.37
C GLU A 10 18.63 0.28 -8.33
N ALA A 11 17.36 0.42 -8.71
CA ALA A 11 16.35 1.04 -7.86
C ALA A 11 16.16 0.32 -6.52
N VAL A 12 16.30 -1.03 -6.48
CA VAL A 12 16.10 -1.86 -5.28
C VAL A 12 17.42 -2.37 -4.67
N ALA A 13 18.56 -1.89 -5.14
CA ALA A 13 19.88 -2.46 -4.81
C ALA A 13 20.20 -2.48 -3.30
N ASP A 14 19.76 -1.48 -2.55
CA ASP A 14 20.00 -1.34 -1.11
C ASP A 14 18.89 -1.91 -0.20
N ILE A 15 17.82 -2.47 -0.75
CA ILE A 15 16.83 -3.19 0.05
C ILE A 15 17.48 -4.50 0.51
N SER A 16 17.57 -4.71 1.80
CA SER A 16 18.20 -5.89 2.44
C SER A 16 17.19 -6.75 3.17
N ASP A 17 17.63 -7.91 3.63
CA ASP A 17 16.83 -8.76 4.50
C ASP A 17 16.34 -8.00 5.73
N GLY A 18 15.14 -8.30 6.16
CA GLY A 18 14.49 -7.67 7.31
C GLY A 18 13.90 -6.28 7.04
N ALA A 19 14.02 -5.74 5.82
CA ALA A 19 13.47 -4.42 5.50
C ALA A 19 11.95 -4.37 5.61
N THR A 20 11.43 -3.18 5.99
CA THR A 20 10.00 -2.88 6.00
C THR A 20 9.60 -2.13 4.72
N LEU A 21 8.55 -2.61 4.04
CA LEU A 21 8.10 -2.12 2.74
C LEU A 21 6.65 -1.66 2.79
N ALA A 22 6.35 -0.41 2.42
CA ALA A 22 5.00 0.02 2.06
C ALA A 22 4.80 -0.18 0.55
N VAL A 23 3.86 -1.03 0.14
CA VAL A 23 3.66 -1.38 -1.26
C VAL A 23 2.31 -0.90 -1.75
N GLY A 24 2.32 -0.03 -2.75
CA GLY A 24 1.13 0.57 -3.35
C GLY A 24 0.28 -0.44 -4.12
N GLY A 25 -0.92 -0.01 -4.47
CA GLY A 25 -1.90 -0.81 -5.19
C GLY A 25 -3.14 -1.15 -4.37
N PHE A 26 -4.15 -1.66 -5.06
CA PHE A 26 -5.40 -2.14 -4.49
C PHE A 26 -5.91 -3.31 -5.33
N GLY A 27 -6.06 -4.48 -4.72
CA GLY A 27 -6.26 -5.70 -5.51
C GLY A 27 -5.06 -5.92 -6.42
N LEU A 28 -5.27 -5.87 -7.71
CA LEU A 28 -4.20 -5.93 -8.73
C LEU A 28 -4.05 -4.62 -9.51
N CYS A 29 -4.72 -3.53 -9.06
CA CYS A 29 -4.69 -2.23 -9.73
C CYS A 29 -3.58 -1.34 -9.17
N GLY A 30 -2.73 -0.81 -10.04
CA GLY A 30 -1.62 0.09 -9.66
C GLY A 30 -0.51 -0.61 -8.88
N ILE A 31 -0.28 -1.89 -9.10
CA ILE A 31 0.78 -2.68 -8.46
C ILE A 31 2.14 -2.34 -9.07
N PRO A 32 3.18 -2.06 -8.27
CA PRO A 32 4.55 -1.86 -8.74
C PRO A 32 5.20 -3.20 -9.11
N SER A 33 4.68 -3.84 -10.18
CA SER A 33 4.97 -5.22 -10.53
C SER A 33 6.43 -5.45 -10.95
N VAL A 34 7.07 -4.47 -11.56
CA VAL A 34 8.46 -4.57 -12.01
C VAL A 34 9.40 -4.52 -10.81
N LEU A 35 9.19 -3.59 -9.88
CA LEU A 35 9.98 -3.51 -8.65
C LEU A 35 9.81 -4.76 -7.77
N ILE A 36 8.60 -5.32 -7.70
CA ILE A 36 8.34 -6.58 -6.98
C ILE A 36 9.09 -7.75 -7.62
N ALA A 37 9.06 -7.86 -8.95
CA ALA A 37 9.78 -8.91 -9.67
C ALA A 37 11.30 -8.80 -9.47
N GLU A 38 11.85 -7.60 -9.44
CA GLU A 38 13.27 -7.38 -9.14
C GLU A 38 13.64 -7.78 -7.71
N LEU A 39 12.78 -7.51 -6.73
CA LEU A 39 13.00 -7.99 -5.36
C LEU A 39 12.92 -9.51 -5.27
N GLN A 40 12.00 -10.14 -6.01
CA GLN A 40 11.93 -11.59 -6.09
C GLN A 40 13.24 -12.16 -6.65
N ALA A 41 13.71 -11.61 -7.76
CA ALA A 41 14.97 -12.05 -8.39
C ALA A 41 16.18 -11.81 -7.50
N LYS A 42 16.19 -10.72 -6.73
CA LYS A 42 17.26 -10.41 -5.78
C LYS A 42 17.34 -11.43 -4.63
N GLY A 43 16.21 -12.06 -4.27
CA GLY A 43 16.16 -13.10 -3.25
C GLY A 43 16.28 -12.59 -1.81
N VAL A 44 16.05 -11.30 -1.54
CA VAL A 44 15.99 -10.77 -0.17
C VAL A 44 14.83 -11.38 0.59
N GLY A 45 15.03 -11.67 1.87
CA GLY A 45 14.05 -12.34 2.73
C GLY A 45 13.75 -11.58 4.00
N ASP A 46 12.97 -12.23 4.87
CA ASP A 46 12.57 -11.69 6.18
C ASP A 46 11.87 -10.33 6.10
N LEU A 47 11.20 -10.06 4.98
CA LEU A 47 10.55 -8.79 4.72
C LEU A 47 9.28 -8.61 5.54
N GLU A 48 9.03 -7.40 6.01
CA GLU A 48 7.71 -6.96 6.49
C GLU A 48 7.04 -6.10 5.41
N CYS A 49 5.88 -6.53 4.91
CA CYS A 49 5.17 -5.81 3.87
C CYS A 49 3.87 -5.20 4.41
N VAL A 50 3.67 -3.92 4.16
CA VAL A 50 2.45 -3.16 4.46
C VAL A 50 1.77 -2.81 3.15
N SER A 51 0.60 -3.39 2.89
CA SER A 51 -0.17 -3.14 1.66
C SER A 51 -1.64 -3.48 1.89
N ASN A 52 -2.54 -2.96 1.04
CA ASN A 52 -3.96 -3.28 1.13
C ASN A 52 -4.23 -4.80 1.12
N ASN A 53 -3.50 -5.55 0.30
CA ASN A 53 -3.56 -7.01 0.17
C ASN A 53 -2.21 -7.53 -0.36
N CYS A 54 -2.07 -8.85 -0.44
CA CYS A 54 -0.83 -9.50 -0.89
C CYS A 54 -0.92 -10.04 -2.34
N GLY A 55 -1.55 -9.28 -3.25
CA GLY A 55 -1.73 -9.72 -4.63
C GLY A 55 -2.57 -11.00 -4.75
N VAL A 56 -2.20 -11.85 -5.70
CA VAL A 56 -2.70 -13.22 -5.89
C VAL A 56 -1.50 -14.16 -6.01
N ASP A 57 -1.72 -15.48 -6.05
CA ASP A 57 -0.66 -16.50 -6.00
C ASP A 57 0.50 -16.25 -6.98
N ASP A 58 0.22 -15.70 -8.16
CA ASP A 58 1.18 -15.53 -9.26
C ASP A 58 1.35 -14.08 -9.71
N TRP A 59 0.97 -13.08 -8.90
CA TRP A 59 1.10 -11.66 -9.25
C TRP A 59 1.15 -10.73 -8.03
N GLY A 60 1.92 -9.64 -8.17
CA GLY A 60 2.12 -8.67 -7.10
C GLY A 60 2.91 -9.29 -5.95
N LEU A 61 2.63 -8.90 -4.71
CA LEU A 61 3.31 -9.42 -3.52
C LEU A 61 3.18 -10.94 -3.35
N GLY A 62 2.21 -11.58 -4.02
CA GLY A 62 2.09 -13.04 -4.04
C GLY A 62 3.36 -13.74 -4.54
N LEU A 63 4.14 -13.10 -5.44
CA LEU A 63 5.43 -13.62 -5.91
C LEU A 63 6.46 -13.72 -4.78
N LEU A 64 6.59 -12.67 -3.95
CA LEU A 64 7.50 -12.65 -2.80
C LEU A 64 7.05 -13.64 -1.72
N LEU A 65 5.73 -13.75 -1.53
CA LEU A 65 5.14 -14.67 -0.57
C LEU A 65 5.40 -16.13 -0.97
N ALA A 66 5.17 -16.48 -2.23
CA ALA A 66 5.46 -17.83 -2.75
C ALA A 66 6.95 -18.17 -2.66
N GLY A 67 7.84 -17.19 -2.76
CA GLY A 67 9.28 -17.31 -2.56
C GLY A 67 9.73 -17.41 -1.10
N GLY A 68 8.81 -17.33 -0.12
CA GLY A 68 9.17 -17.34 1.31
C GLY A 68 9.93 -16.09 1.76
N GLN A 69 9.82 -14.98 1.03
CA GLN A 69 10.57 -13.74 1.28
C GLN A 69 9.88 -12.81 2.28
N ILE A 70 8.60 -13.02 2.58
CA ILE A 70 7.80 -12.21 3.51
C ILE A 70 7.62 -12.97 4.82
N ARG A 71 8.11 -12.42 5.94
CA ARG A 71 7.86 -12.95 7.29
C ARG A 71 6.60 -12.39 7.94
N ARG A 72 6.23 -11.16 7.58
CA ARG A 72 5.07 -10.46 8.15
C ARG A 72 4.33 -9.64 7.12
N MET A 73 3.02 -9.72 7.16
CA MET A 73 2.12 -8.95 6.32
C MET A 73 1.16 -8.12 7.17
N VAL A 74 1.18 -6.80 6.99
CA VAL A 74 0.17 -5.87 7.53
C VAL A 74 -0.76 -5.49 6.38
N SER A 75 -2.01 -5.96 6.43
CA SER A 75 -2.96 -5.74 5.34
C SER A 75 -4.40 -5.67 5.82
N SER A 76 -5.29 -5.23 4.96
CA SER A 76 -6.72 -5.18 5.28
C SER A 76 -7.51 -6.36 4.74
N TYR A 77 -6.89 -7.20 3.91
CA TYR A 77 -7.61 -8.21 3.15
C TYR A 77 -6.68 -9.33 2.68
N VAL A 78 -7.06 -10.59 2.88
CA VAL A 78 -6.30 -11.76 2.40
C VAL A 78 -6.51 -11.97 0.90
N GLY A 79 -7.74 -11.81 0.42
CA GLY A 79 -8.09 -11.93 -0.99
C GLY A 79 -8.12 -13.36 -1.51
N GLU A 80 -7.98 -13.48 -2.83
CA GLU A 80 -7.90 -14.75 -3.56
C GLU A 80 -6.45 -15.27 -3.67
N ASN A 81 -5.67 -15.10 -2.61
CA ASN A 81 -4.29 -15.60 -2.52
C ASN A 81 -4.29 -16.83 -1.63
N LYS A 82 -4.21 -18.02 -2.25
CA LYS A 82 -4.26 -19.31 -1.54
C LYS A 82 -3.00 -19.55 -0.72
N GLU A 83 -1.85 -19.12 -1.25
CA GLU A 83 -0.58 -19.23 -0.55
C GLU A 83 -0.56 -18.35 0.70
N PHE A 84 -1.14 -17.14 0.64
CA PHE A 84 -1.32 -16.30 1.81
C PHE A 84 -2.13 -17.02 2.91
N ALA A 85 -3.29 -17.58 2.54
CA ALA A 85 -4.12 -18.32 3.48
C ALA A 85 -3.39 -19.54 4.05
N ARG A 86 -2.65 -20.29 3.21
CA ARG A 86 -1.87 -21.46 3.61
C ARG A 86 -0.80 -21.09 4.64
N GLN A 87 0.06 -20.13 4.31
CA GLN A 87 1.18 -19.72 5.19
C GLN A 87 0.69 -19.13 6.51
N TYR A 88 -0.40 -18.36 6.49
CA TYR A 88 -1.01 -17.84 7.71
C TYR A 88 -1.52 -18.98 8.60
N LEU A 89 -2.28 -19.92 8.05
CA LEU A 89 -2.87 -21.02 8.82
C LEU A 89 -1.84 -22.04 9.30
N SER A 90 -0.71 -22.20 8.58
CA SER A 90 0.40 -23.05 9.00
C SER A 90 1.37 -22.41 10.00
N GLY A 91 1.21 -21.10 10.27
CA GLY A 91 2.10 -20.37 11.16
C GLY A 91 3.42 -19.88 10.55
N GLU A 92 3.62 -20.10 9.24
CA GLU A 92 4.81 -19.64 8.51
C GLU A 92 4.82 -18.11 8.35
N LEU A 93 3.62 -17.48 8.23
CA LEU A 93 3.46 -16.05 8.03
C LEU A 93 2.79 -15.39 9.22
N GLU A 94 3.35 -14.29 9.72
CA GLU A 94 2.66 -13.41 10.65
C GLU A 94 1.77 -12.42 9.88
N VAL A 95 0.50 -12.29 10.28
CA VAL A 95 -0.49 -11.45 9.60
C VAL A 95 -1.20 -10.53 10.58
N GLU A 96 -1.02 -9.24 10.42
CA GLU A 96 -1.83 -8.20 11.08
C GLU A 96 -2.94 -7.74 10.14
N LEU A 97 -4.19 -8.12 10.43
CA LEU A 97 -5.34 -7.59 9.70
C LEU A 97 -5.81 -6.28 10.33
N THR A 98 -5.62 -5.20 9.61
CA THR A 98 -6.00 -3.84 9.99
C THR A 98 -7.21 -3.38 9.17
N PRO A 99 -8.27 -2.79 9.76
CA PRO A 99 -9.36 -2.21 8.99
C PRO A 99 -8.84 -1.27 7.90
N GLN A 100 -9.37 -1.37 6.68
CA GLN A 100 -8.78 -0.74 5.49
C GLN A 100 -8.61 0.78 5.62
N GLY A 101 -9.64 1.47 6.11
CA GLY A 101 -9.56 2.92 6.34
C GLY A 101 -8.53 3.28 7.41
N THR A 102 -8.40 2.45 8.44
CA THR A 102 -7.36 2.60 9.48
C THR A 102 -5.97 2.38 8.88
N LEU A 103 -5.77 1.35 8.06
CA LEU A 103 -4.49 1.11 7.37
C LEU A 103 -4.08 2.31 6.51
N ALA A 104 -5.02 2.85 5.74
CA ALA A 104 -4.79 4.05 4.92
C ALA A 104 -4.37 5.25 5.79
N GLU A 105 -5.07 5.48 6.90
CA GLU A 105 -4.76 6.59 7.80
C GLU A 105 -3.46 6.39 8.59
N LYS A 106 -3.10 5.16 8.98
CA LYS A 106 -1.80 4.84 9.60
C LYS A 106 -0.63 5.20 8.66
N LEU A 107 -0.73 4.86 7.37
CA LEU A 107 0.26 5.23 6.35
C LEU A 107 0.32 6.76 6.15
N ARG A 108 -0.86 7.41 6.05
CA ARG A 108 -0.92 8.88 5.92
C ARG A 108 -0.28 9.57 7.13
N ALA A 109 -0.60 9.11 8.33
CA ALA A 109 -0.06 9.65 9.57
C ALA A 109 1.46 9.52 9.61
N GLY A 110 2.01 8.35 9.28
CA GLY A 110 3.46 8.12 9.21
C GLY A 110 4.14 9.08 8.23
N GLY A 111 3.59 9.22 7.03
CA GLY A 111 4.11 10.14 6.01
C GLY A 111 3.99 11.63 6.37
N ALA A 112 3.09 11.98 7.27
CA ALA A 112 2.89 13.34 7.77
C ALA A 112 3.65 13.64 9.09
N GLY A 113 4.41 12.67 9.63
CA GLY A 113 5.10 12.82 10.90
C GLY A 113 4.17 12.83 12.12
N ILE A 114 2.96 12.28 12.00
CA ILE A 114 1.97 12.14 13.06
C ILE A 114 2.18 10.77 13.71
N ALA A 115 2.42 10.75 15.03
CA ALA A 115 2.76 9.52 15.74
C ALA A 115 1.61 8.50 15.83
N GLY A 116 0.36 8.97 15.85
CA GLY A 116 -0.84 8.15 15.95
C GLY A 116 -2.09 9.01 15.95
N PHE A 117 -3.25 8.38 15.91
CA PHE A 117 -4.54 9.07 15.89
C PHE A 117 -5.61 8.25 16.58
N TRP A 118 -6.66 8.93 17.03
CA TRP A 118 -7.82 8.31 17.63
C TRP A 118 -8.90 8.07 16.58
N THR A 119 -9.44 6.84 16.53
CA THR A 119 -10.51 6.47 15.60
C THR A 119 -11.62 5.70 16.31
N ARG A 120 -12.84 5.82 15.81
CA ARG A 120 -13.98 4.99 16.29
C ARG A 120 -13.96 3.58 15.67
N THR A 121 -13.20 3.38 14.59
CA THR A 121 -13.13 2.09 13.90
C THR A 121 -12.46 1.04 14.81
N GLY A 122 -13.16 -0.06 15.05
CA GLY A 122 -12.65 -1.14 15.90
C GLY A 122 -13.09 -1.08 17.36
N VAL A 123 -13.69 0.01 17.83
CA VAL A 123 -14.26 0.08 19.20
C VAL A 123 -15.28 -1.03 19.43
N GLY A 124 -15.17 -1.72 20.57
CA GLY A 124 -16.05 -2.84 20.95
C GLY A 124 -15.84 -4.10 20.11
N THR A 125 -14.68 -4.25 19.49
CA THR A 125 -14.29 -5.46 18.74
C THR A 125 -12.89 -5.93 19.15
N GLN A 126 -12.51 -7.13 18.73
CA GLN A 126 -11.15 -7.66 18.95
C GLN A 126 -10.02 -6.77 18.35
N ILE A 127 -10.34 -5.84 17.46
CA ILE A 127 -9.37 -4.85 16.99
C ILE A 127 -8.89 -3.96 18.14
N ALA A 128 -9.81 -3.58 19.04
CA ALA A 128 -9.50 -2.80 20.24
C ALA A 128 -9.05 -3.70 21.40
N ASP A 129 -9.79 -4.82 21.62
CA ASP A 129 -9.62 -5.66 22.79
C ASP A 129 -8.36 -6.53 22.73
N GLY A 130 -7.81 -6.74 21.53
CA GLY A 130 -6.68 -7.64 21.30
C GLY A 130 -7.10 -9.11 21.19
N GLY A 131 -6.11 -9.99 21.09
CA GLY A 131 -6.33 -11.43 21.03
C GLY A 131 -6.59 -11.97 19.62
N LEU A 132 -6.56 -11.13 18.57
CA LEU A 132 -6.61 -11.63 17.20
C LEU A 132 -5.35 -12.44 16.89
N PRO A 133 -5.45 -13.65 16.32
CA PRO A 133 -4.28 -14.40 15.91
C PRO A 133 -3.49 -13.64 14.85
N TRP A 134 -2.23 -13.33 15.15
CA TRP A 134 -1.30 -12.81 14.15
C TRP A 134 -0.45 -13.93 13.57
N ARG A 135 -0.10 -14.94 14.38
CA ARG A 135 0.62 -16.13 13.93
C ARG A 135 0.23 -17.33 14.75
N TYR A 136 0.12 -18.48 14.10
CA TYR A 136 -0.07 -19.77 14.74
C TYR A 136 1.26 -20.50 14.94
N ASP A 137 1.29 -21.48 15.86
CA ASP A 137 2.36 -22.45 15.96
C ASP A 137 2.05 -23.71 15.12
N ASP A 138 3.00 -24.62 15.04
CA ASP A 138 2.86 -25.89 14.30
C ASP A 138 1.73 -26.80 14.82
N ALA A 139 1.24 -26.58 16.03
CA ALA A 139 0.12 -27.29 16.63
C ALA A 139 -1.23 -26.58 16.40
N GLY A 140 -1.24 -25.43 15.73
CA GLY A 140 -2.43 -24.63 15.46
C GLY A 140 -2.87 -23.74 16.62
N ASN A 141 -2.07 -23.58 17.67
CA ASN A 141 -2.33 -22.63 18.73
C ASN A 141 -1.85 -21.21 18.33
N ILE A 142 -2.39 -20.19 18.98
CA ILE A 142 -1.97 -18.82 18.76
C ILE A 142 -0.57 -18.62 19.37
N ALA A 143 0.43 -18.46 18.51
CA ALA A 143 1.80 -18.16 18.90
C ALA A 143 2.02 -16.65 19.13
N VAL A 144 1.37 -15.81 18.31
CA VAL A 144 1.39 -14.35 18.43
C VAL A 144 -0.03 -13.84 18.30
N ALA A 145 -0.46 -13.05 19.28
CA ALA A 145 -1.78 -12.40 19.27
C ALA A 145 -1.63 -10.88 19.21
N SER A 146 -2.65 -10.21 18.66
CA SER A 146 -2.70 -8.74 18.69
C SER A 146 -2.75 -8.25 20.15
N PRO A 147 -2.01 -7.18 20.48
CA PRO A 147 -2.15 -6.52 21.78
C PRO A 147 -3.50 -5.79 21.89
N ALA A 148 -3.98 -5.60 23.12
CA ALA A 148 -5.04 -4.63 23.36
C ALA A 148 -4.54 -3.22 23.08
N LYS A 149 -5.40 -2.39 22.52
CA LYS A 149 -5.10 -0.98 22.21
C LYS A 149 -5.63 -0.06 23.29
N GLU A 150 -5.00 1.11 23.43
CA GLU A 150 -5.52 2.15 24.30
C GLU A 150 -6.87 2.65 23.77
N THR A 151 -7.85 2.76 24.68
CA THR A 151 -9.16 3.37 24.39
C THR A 151 -9.36 4.60 25.24
N ARG A 152 -10.09 5.59 24.69
CA ARG A 152 -10.40 6.83 25.39
C ARG A 152 -11.71 7.43 24.91
N SER A 153 -12.51 7.94 25.84
CA SER A 153 -13.71 8.70 25.52
C SER A 153 -13.41 10.17 25.25
N PHE A 154 -14.06 10.71 24.23
CA PHE A 154 -14.02 12.11 23.86
C PHE A 154 -15.45 12.64 23.66
N ALA A 155 -15.69 13.85 24.14
CA ALA A 155 -16.89 14.60 23.83
C ALA A 155 -16.82 15.13 22.39
N VAL A 156 -17.68 14.64 21.51
CA VAL A 156 -17.72 15.03 20.10
C VAL A 156 -18.97 15.82 19.80
N ALA A 157 -18.78 17.05 19.33
CA ALA A 157 -19.87 17.88 18.87
C ALA A 157 -20.24 17.54 17.42
N SER A 158 -21.51 17.26 17.18
CA SER A 158 -22.05 17.01 15.85
C SER A 158 -23.23 17.95 15.55
N ARG A 159 -23.34 18.38 14.29
CA ARG A 159 -24.47 19.24 13.84
C ARG A 159 -25.56 18.34 13.28
N ARG A 160 -26.79 18.52 13.81
CA ARG A 160 -27.99 17.83 13.33
C ARG A 160 -28.56 18.50 12.08
N ALA A 161 -29.44 17.80 11.38
CA ALA A 161 -30.09 18.28 10.17
C ALA A 161 -30.98 19.55 10.45
N ASP A 162 -31.48 19.71 11.66
CA ASP A 162 -32.25 20.89 12.11
C ASP A 162 -31.39 22.12 12.47
N GLY A 163 -30.06 21.98 12.31
CA GLY A 163 -29.08 23.03 12.62
C GLY A 163 -28.64 23.09 14.08
N SER A 164 -29.22 22.29 14.97
CA SER A 164 -28.79 22.20 16.37
C SER A 164 -27.45 21.49 16.48
N THR A 165 -26.69 21.81 17.54
CA THR A 165 -25.45 21.06 17.89
C THR A 165 -25.74 20.18 19.09
N VAL A 166 -25.32 18.92 18.99
CA VAL A 166 -25.36 17.99 20.12
C VAL A 166 -23.91 17.53 20.40
N THR A 167 -23.57 17.44 21.69
CA THR A 167 -22.28 16.88 22.14
C THR A 167 -22.55 15.53 22.81
N GLU A 168 -21.91 14.50 22.31
CA GLU A 168 -22.05 13.12 22.80
C GLU A 168 -20.67 12.56 23.13
N GLU A 169 -20.58 11.78 24.21
CA GLU A 169 -19.38 11.02 24.55
C GLU A 169 -19.29 9.80 23.63
N HIS A 170 -18.13 9.65 22.98
CA HIS A 170 -17.82 8.48 22.16
C HIS A 170 -16.47 7.93 22.53
N GLU A 171 -16.37 6.60 22.55
CA GLU A 171 -15.11 5.89 22.72
C GLU A 171 -14.35 5.83 21.40
N PHE A 172 -13.01 5.92 21.51
CA PHE A 172 -12.06 5.85 20.40
C PHE A 172 -10.91 4.90 20.76
N VAL A 173 -10.30 4.33 19.74
CA VAL A 173 -9.09 3.48 19.83
C VAL A 173 -7.92 4.28 19.32
N LEU A 174 -6.77 4.19 20.01
CA LEU A 174 -5.51 4.74 19.52
C LEU A 174 -4.92 3.80 18.49
N GLU A 175 -4.62 4.35 17.31
CA GLU A 175 -3.88 3.68 16.25
C GLU A 175 -2.53 4.37 16.03
N GLU A 176 -1.45 3.61 16.12
CA GLU A 176 -0.11 4.10 15.84
C GLU A 176 0.12 4.25 14.32
N ALA A 177 0.89 5.25 13.94
CA ALA A 177 1.26 5.48 12.55
C ALA A 177 2.19 4.39 12.01
N ILE A 178 2.19 4.21 10.69
CA ILE A 178 3.12 3.31 10.00
C ILE A 178 4.09 4.14 9.16
N ALA A 179 5.38 3.96 9.44
CA ALA A 179 6.48 4.40 8.58
C ALA A 179 7.35 3.17 8.25
N THR A 180 7.86 3.11 7.01
CA THR A 180 8.63 1.97 6.51
C THR A 180 10.00 2.42 5.99
N ASP A 181 10.96 1.48 5.89
CA ASP A 181 12.27 1.76 5.32
C ASP A 181 12.16 2.16 3.84
N PHE A 182 11.33 1.42 3.11
CA PHE A 182 11.10 1.68 1.69
C PHE A 182 9.61 1.72 1.36
N ALA A 183 9.29 2.42 0.28
CA ALA A 183 8.00 2.31 -0.38
C ALA A 183 8.20 1.98 -1.85
N LEU A 184 7.38 1.06 -2.37
CA LEU A 184 7.32 0.70 -3.77
C LEU A 184 5.96 1.15 -4.33
N VAL A 185 5.96 2.00 -5.34
CA VAL A 185 4.72 2.55 -5.91
C VAL A 185 4.77 2.57 -7.43
N ARG A 186 3.60 2.55 -8.06
CA ARG A 186 3.46 2.67 -9.50
C ARG A 186 2.62 3.90 -9.83
N ALA A 187 3.14 4.76 -10.71
CA ALA A 187 2.44 5.93 -11.23
C ALA A 187 2.26 5.85 -12.75
N TRP A 188 1.28 6.59 -13.27
CA TRP A 188 1.08 6.75 -14.70
C TRP A 188 2.17 7.62 -15.31
N LYS A 189 2.40 8.80 -14.72
CA LYS A 189 3.47 9.73 -15.13
C LYS A 189 4.31 10.12 -13.94
N GLY A 190 5.60 10.31 -14.18
CA GLY A 190 6.49 10.93 -13.23
C GLY A 190 7.47 11.85 -13.94
N ASP A 191 7.87 12.94 -13.30
CA ASP A 191 8.97 13.75 -13.77
C ASP A 191 10.31 13.37 -13.09
N ARG A 192 11.41 13.88 -13.62
CA ARG A 192 12.76 13.63 -13.07
C ARG A 192 12.95 14.13 -11.64
N HIS A 193 12.09 15.02 -11.16
CA HIS A 193 12.08 15.49 -9.79
C HIS A 193 11.24 14.62 -8.84
N GLY A 194 10.58 13.60 -9.39
CA GLY A 194 9.77 12.64 -8.64
C GLY A 194 8.34 13.11 -8.36
N ASN A 195 7.84 14.14 -9.02
CA ASN A 195 6.42 14.49 -8.99
C ASN A 195 5.64 13.42 -9.73
N LEU A 196 4.54 12.91 -9.12
CA LEU A 196 3.80 11.77 -9.67
C LEU A 196 2.35 12.13 -9.96
N VAL A 197 1.86 11.60 -11.09
CA VAL A 197 0.45 11.60 -11.48
C VAL A 197 -0.02 10.16 -11.61
N PHE A 198 -1.06 9.79 -10.88
CA PHE A 198 -1.71 8.49 -10.96
C PHE A 198 -2.93 8.58 -11.87
N ARG A 199 -3.32 7.44 -12.49
CA ARG A 199 -4.46 7.41 -13.40
C ARG A 199 -5.59 6.57 -12.83
N THR A 200 -6.80 7.16 -12.82
CA THR A 200 -8.03 6.49 -12.39
C THR A 200 -7.88 5.77 -11.02
N THR A 201 -8.27 4.50 -10.93
CA THR A 201 -8.24 3.71 -9.69
C THR A 201 -6.84 3.32 -9.22
N SER A 202 -5.80 3.45 -10.04
CA SER A 202 -4.43 3.17 -9.62
C SER A 202 -3.86 4.21 -8.65
N ARG A 203 -4.56 5.33 -8.42
CA ARG A 203 -4.19 6.29 -7.37
C ARG A 203 -4.28 5.67 -5.98
N ASN A 204 -5.29 4.89 -5.69
CA ASN A 204 -5.58 4.12 -4.45
C ASN A 204 -4.58 4.31 -3.28
N PHE A 205 -3.89 3.25 -2.83
CA PHE A 205 -2.91 3.31 -1.74
C PHE A 205 -1.55 3.88 -2.16
N ASN A 206 -1.27 4.02 -3.46
CA ASN A 206 0.05 4.45 -3.94
C ASN A 206 0.57 5.74 -3.30
N PRO A 207 -0.20 6.86 -3.24
CA PRO A 207 0.30 8.09 -2.61
C PRO A 207 0.60 7.89 -1.11
N LEU A 208 -0.24 7.13 -0.40
CA LEU A 208 -0.09 6.92 1.05
C LEU A 208 1.14 6.06 1.36
N CYS A 209 1.36 4.99 0.59
CA CYS A 209 2.56 4.18 0.69
C CYS A 209 3.81 5.01 0.39
N ALA A 210 3.78 5.82 -0.68
CA ALA A 210 4.89 6.69 -1.03
C ALA A 210 5.25 7.68 0.08
N MET A 211 4.27 8.22 0.78
CA MET A 211 4.50 9.14 1.90
C MET A 211 5.09 8.43 3.12
N ALA A 212 4.72 7.18 3.35
CA ALA A 212 5.13 6.41 4.53
C ALA A 212 6.56 5.85 4.44
N GLY A 213 7.12 5.71 3.24
CA GLY A 213 8.47 5.21 3.03
C GLY A 213 9.56 6.25 3.32
N ARG A 214 10.61 5.86 4.04
CA ARG A 214 11.82 6.68 4.19
C ARG A 214 12.54 6.84 2.85
N VAL A 215 12.56 5.80 2.03
CA VAL A 215 13.04 5.81 0.65
C VAL A 215 11.92 5.30 -0.25
N THR A 216 11.34 6.19 -1.05
CA THR A 216 10.28 5.83 -1.99
C THR A 216 10.84 5.65 -3.39
N ILE A 217 10.53 4.50 -3.98
CA ILE A 217 10.90 4.09 -5.32
C ILE A 217 9.62 4.03 -6.15
N ALA A 218 9.56 4.84 -7.20
CA ALA A 218 8.42 4.89 -8.10
C ALA A 218 8.77 4.30 -9.46
N GLU A 219 8.05 3.26 -9.89
CA GLU A 219 8.03 2.89 -11.30
C GLU A 219 6.97 3.72 -12.02
N VAL A 220 7.33 4.32 -13.15
CA VAL A 220 6.46 5.20 -13.93
C VAL A 220 6.25 4.67 -15.34
N GLU A 221 5.01 4.74 -15.84
CA GLU A 221 4.68 4.28 -17.20
C GLU A 221 5.16 5.25 -18.26
N GLU A 222 5.31 6.54 -17.90
CA GLU A 222 5.81 7.60 -18.76
C GLU A 222 6.65 8.57 -17.92
N LEU A 223 7.92 8.70 -18.27
CA LEU A 223 8.83 9.70 -17.69
C LEU A 223 8.75 10.97 -18.52
N VAL A 224 8.57 12.11 -17.86
CA VAL A 224 8.47 13.42 -18.50
C VAL A 224 9.53 14.39 -17.94
N GLU A 225 9.80 15.47 -18.68
CA GLU A 225 10.72 16.48 -18.18
C GLU A 225 10.05 17.39 -17.14
N PRO A 226 10.85 17.98 -16.22
CA PRO A 226 10.34 18.93 -15.24
C PRO A 226 9.64 20.11 -15.92
N GLY A 227 8.39 20.38 -15.50
CA GLY A 227 7.55 21.43 -16.07
C GLY A 227 6.55 20.95 -17.13
N GLU A 228 6.61 19.69 -17.55
CA GLU A 228 5.61 19.10 -18.46
C GLU A 228 4.35 18.61 -17.75
N LEU A 229 4.46 18.29 -16.45
CA LEU A 229 3.27 17.99 -15.64
C LEU A 229 2.55 19.29 -15.27
N ASP A 230 1.24 19.29 -15.40
CA ASP A 230 0.42 20.38 -14.87
C ASP A 230 0.59 20.44 -13.34
N PRO A 231 1.09 21.54 -12.77
CA PRO A 231 1.33 21.66 -11.34
C PRO A 231 0.07 21.48 -10.50
N ASP A 232 -1.10 21.80 -11.02
CA ASP A 232 -2.38 21.63 -10.32
C ASP A 232 -2.89 20.17 -10.39
N ALA A 233 -2.33 19.35 -11.27
CA ALA A 233 -2.66 17.94 -11.42
C ALA A 233 -1.66 16.98 -10.77
N ILE A 234 -0.64 17.46 -10.08
CA ILE A 234 0.31 16.60 -9.34
C ILE A 234 -0.40 15.99 -8.15
N HIS A 235 -0.48 14.66 -8.12
CA HIS A 235 -1.12 13.91 -7.05
C HIS A 235 -0.19 13.65 -5.86
N LEU A 236 1.10 13.52 -6.11
CA LEU A 236 2.13 13.35 -5.09
C LEU A 236 3.35 14.22 -5.43
N PRO A 237 3.70 15.19 -4.58
CA PRO A 237 4.90 16.00 -4.75
C PRO A 237 6.18 15.18 -4.67
N GLY A 238 7.16 15.52 -5.46
CA GLY A 238 8.43 14.82 -5.55
C GLY A 238 9.23 14.74 -4.25
N ILE A 239 8.95 15.60 -3.27
CA ILE A 239 9.60 15.56 -1.95
C ILE A 239 9.50 14.18 -1.28
N TYR A 240 8.44 13.42 -1.57
CA TYR A 240 8.23 12.08 -1.04
C TYR A 240 8.91 10.97 -1.85
N VAL A 241 9.48 11.27 -3.02
CA VAL A 241 10.05 10.26 -3.93
C VAL A 241 11.56 10.44 -4.00
N GLN A 242 12.32 9.39 -3.78
CA GLN A 242 13.78 9.39 -3.82
C GLN A 242 14.32 8.80 -5.12
N ARG A 243 13.60 7.86 -5.75
CA ARG A 243 14.01 7.20 -6.99
C ARG A 243 12.84 7.05 -7.94
N VAL A 244 13.12 7.29 -9.22
CA VAL A 244 12.15 7.10 -10.31
C VAL A 244 12.78 6.16 -11.33
N VAL A 245 12.05 5.13 -11.74
CA VAL A 245 12.44 4.23 -12.83
C VAL A 245 11.35 4.22 -13.89
N GLU A 246 11.76 4.46 -15.14
CA GLU A 246 10.85 4.41 -16.29
C GLU A 246 10.63 2.95 -16.72
N LEU A 247 9.39 2.60 -16.96
CA LEU A 247 9.01 1.29 -17.48
C LEU A 247 9.15 1.25 -19.00
N THR A 248 9.53 0.09 -19.53
CA THR A 248 9.41 -0.12 -20.99
C THR A 248 7.93 -0.11 -21.40
N PRO A 249 7.61 0.12 -22.69
CA PRO A 249 6.23 0.06 -23.17
C PRO A 249 5.54 -1.27 -22.88
N GLU A 250 6.27 -2.39 -22.91
CA GLU A 250 5.77 -3.73 -22.61
C GLU A 250 5.43 -3.86 -21.11
N GLN A 251 6.32 -3.40 -20.23
CA GLN A 251 6.12 -3.38 -18.79
C GLN A 251 4.96 -2.45 -18.40
N ALA A 252 4.86 -1.29 -19.02
CA ALA A 252 3.76 -0.33 -18.81
C ALA A 252 2.41 -0.91 -19.26
N ALA A 253 2.39 -1.72 -20.34
CA ALA A 253 1.20 -2.38 -20.86
C ALA A 253 0.79 -3.62 -20.07
N ASP A 254 1.66 -4.20 -19.23
CA ASP A 254 1.37 -5.41 -18.46
C ASP A 254 0.58 -5.09 -17.19
N LYS A 255 -0.76 -5.08 -17.34
CA LYS A 255 -1.75 -4.74 -16.30
C LYS A 255 -2.84 -5.79 -16.29
N ARG A 256 -2.78 -6.74 -15.37
CA ARG A 256 -3.72 -7.89 -15.40
C ARG A 256 -5.18 -7.50 -15.34
N ILE A 257 -5.62 -6.90 -14.24
CA ILE A 257 -7.05 -6.63 -14.02
C ILE A 257 -7.49 -5.34 -14.69
N GLU A 258 -6.62 -4.36 -14.83
CA GLU A 258 -6.94 -3.09 -15.48
C GLU A 258 -7.36 -3.27 -16.93
N LYS A 259 -6.82 -4.28 -17.62
CA LYS A 259 -7.22 -4.64 -18.97
C LYS A 259 -8.68 -5.09 -19.07
N ARG A 260 -9.27 -5.59 -17.98
CA ARG A 260 -10.67 -6.06 -17.94
C ARG A 260 -11.65 -4.93 -17.66
N THR A 261 -11.19 -3.87 -17.00
CA THR A 261 -12.03 -2.77 -16.53
C THR A 261 -11.98 -1.54 -17.42
N ILE A 262 -10.98 -1.44 -18.33
CA ILE A 262 -10.93 -0.37 -19.32
C ILE A 262 -11.99 -0.64 -20.37
N THR A 263 -13.02 0.20 -20.41
CA THR A 263 -13.97 0.21 -21.53
C THR A 263 -13.18 0.54 -22.80
N PRO A 264 -13.24 -0.30 -23.85
CA PRO A 264 -12.60 0.03 -25.13
C PRO A 264 -13.07 1.41 -25.56
N THR A 265 -12.16 2.27 -25.97
CA THR A 265 -12.50 3.55 -26.61
C THR A 265 -13.49 3.24 -27.73
N ARG A 266 -14.69 3.83 -27.67
CA ARG A 266 -15.65 3.74 -28.78
C ARG A 266 -14.90 4.14 -30.03
N ASP A 267 -14.82 3.25 -30.98
CA ASP A 267 -14.24 3.50 -32.30
C ASP A 267 -15.14 4.53 -32.98
N SER A 268 -14.71 5.81 -32.94
CA SER A 268 -15.43 6.93 -33.59
C SER A 268 -15.55 6.77 -35.10
N SER A 269 -14.92 5.74 -35.68
CA SER A 269 -15.03 5.42 -37.12
C SER A 269 -16.31 4.65 -37.50
N LYS A 270 -17.16 4.25 -36.51
CA LYS A 270 -18.39 3.48 -36.74
C LYS A 270 -19.69 4.24 -36.48
N GLU A 271 -19.65 5.54 -36.19
CA GLU A 271 -20.85 6.39 -36.13
C GLU A 271 -21.06 7.13 -37.46
N GLY A 272 -21.33 6.40 -38.53
CA GLY A 272 -21.60 6.95 -39.85
C GLY A 272 -22.18 5.92 -40.76
N VAL A 273 -23.40 5.42 -40.47
CA VAL A 273 -24.37 4.92 -41.48
C VAL A 273 -25.78 5.17 -40.92
#